data_02e53ab2a931164f298eda67ab673f8f
#
_entry.id   02e53ab2a931164f298eda67ab673f8f
#
_cell.length_a   1.000
_cell.length_b   1.000
_cell.length_c   1.000
_cell.angle_alpha   90.00
_cell.angle_beta   90.00
_cell.angle_gamma   90.00
#
_symmetry.space_group_name_H-M   'P 1'
#
loop_
_entity.id
_entity.type
_entity.pdbx_description
1 polymer ?
#
loop_
_entity_poly.entity_id
_entity_poly.type
_entity_poly.pdbx_seq_one_letter_code
_entity_poly.pdbx_strand_id
1 'polypeptide(L)'
;MKRVLALADRTALTALALLVALNVLFLVSFVVVALMATGHARADDAPACTGADLLAGLRQSDPALFDRIRAEADATPNGKGLLWKVEKAGQAPSFLFGTMHMTDPRVVSLTPAAKQAFDEAGTVVIETTEILDQSKMMAAIMREPELTMFTDDTTLMSLLSPQDTELVAKALDARGIPPASVAKMKPWMLSAMVALPACELARKAGGAPVLDIKLAEDAKAAGKSLEGLETIADQLRAMASLPLSFHMDGLVETLKLGERMDDVVETMIILYGRGETGMIWPLFDAVLPSDGEDGYAAFEETMIAARNRVMADR
;
A
#
# COMPACT_ATOMS: atom_id res chain seq x y z
N MET A 1 -20.32 34.99 -59.11
CA MET A 1 -19.42 35.15 -57.94
C MET A 1 -20.20 35.35 -56.63
N LYS A 2 -21.10 36.33 -56.47
CA LYS A 2 -21.82 36.55 -55.17
C LYS A 2 -22.67 35.37 -54.66
N ARG A 3 -23.29 34.57 -55.58
CA ARG A 3 -24.10 33.38 -55.17
C ARG A 3 -23.25 32.20 -54.67
N VAL A 4 -22.01 32.02 -55.19
CA VAL A 4 -21.10 30.95 -54.79
C VAL A 4 -20.47 31.23 -53.39
N LEU A 5 -20.15 32.53 -53.15
CA LEU A 5 -19.66 32.96 -51.83
C LEU A 5 -20.75 32.81 -50.74
N ALA A 6 -22.01 33.14 -51.02
CA ALA A 6 -23.12 32.98 -50.06
C ALA A 6 -23.43 31.47 -49.77
N LEU A 7 -23.15 30.57 -50.72
CA LEU A 7 -23.31 29.14 -50.51
C LEU A 7 -22.15 28.57 -49.64
N ALA A 8 -20.94 29.05 -49.89
CA ALA A 8 -19.73 28.66 -49.09
C ALA A 8 -19.86 29.11 -47.62
N ASP A 9 -20.37 30.34 -47.39
CA ASP A 9 -20.62 30.85 -46.02
C ASP A 9 -21.67 30.03 -45.26
N ARG A 10 -22.74 29.60 -45.97
CA ARG A 10 -23.80 28.78 -45.34
C ARG A 10 -23.31 27.38 -45.03
N THR A 11 -22.47 26.75 -45.86
CA THR A 11 -21.90 25.46 -45.61
C THR A 11 -20.86 25.52 -44.50
N ALA A 12 -20.06 26.58 -44.41
CA ALA A 12 -19.10 26.78 -43.32
C ALA A 12 -19.82 26.98 -41.97
N LEU A 13 -20.90 27.79 -41.95
CA LEU A 13 -21.70 27.99 -40.73
C LEU A 13 -22.42 26.72 -40.27
N THR A 14 -22.95 25.93 -41.20
CA THR A 14 -23.57 24.64 -40.83
C THR A 14 -22.54 23.63 -40.37
N ALA A 15 -21.33 23.57 -40.94
CA ALA A 15 -20.24 22.70 -40.45
C ALA A 15 -19.76 23.14 -39.07
N LEU A 16 -19.64 24.44 -38.80
CA LEU A 16 -19.27 24.95 -37.50
C LEU A 16 -20.36 24.66 -36.45
N ALA A 17 -21.63 24.83 -36.76
CA ALA A 17 -22.75 24.50 -35.89
C ALA A 17 -22.82 23.02 -35.57
N LEU A 18 -22.52 22.13 -36.54
CA LEU A 18 -22.43 20.68 -36.32
C LEU A 18 -21.25 20.31 -35.41
N LEU A 19 -20.08 20.94 -35.61
CA LEU A 19 -18.92 20.75 -34.75
C LEU A 19 -19.19 21.18 -33.29
N VAL A 20 -19.84 22.31 -33.11
CA VAL A 20 -20.23 22.79 -31.76
C VAL A 20 -21.25 21.84 -31.14
N ALA A 21 -22.27 21.42 -31.87
CA ALA A 21 -23.27 20.47 -31.39
C ALA A 21 -22.65 19.11 -31.00
N LEU A 22 -21.68 18.61 -31.79
CA LEU A 22 -20.95 17.36 -31.49
C LEU A 22 -20.09 17.50 -30.22
N ASN A 23 -19.40 18.63 -30.05
CA ASN A 23 -18.63 18.89 -28.83
C ASN A 23 -19.53 19.03 -27.58
N VAL A 24 -20.68 19.68 -27.69
CA VAL A 24 -21.64 19.79 -26.59
C VAL A 24 -22.20 18.40 -26.25
N LEU A 25 -22.55 17.59 -27.26
CA LEU A 25 -23.02 16.21 -27.04
C LEU A 25 -21.96 15.35 -26.36
N PHE A 26 -20.69 15.48 -26.79
CA PHE A 26 -19.56 14.78 -26.17
C PHE A 26 -19.36 15.21 -24.72
N LEU A 27 -19.41 16.51 -24.43
CA LEU A 27 -19.29 17.07 -23.09
C LEU A 27 -20.43 16.59 -22.18
N VAL A 28 -21.67 16.61 -22.66
CA VAL A 28 -22.86 16.12 -21.93
C VAL A 28 -22.73 14.61 -21.68
N SER A 29 -22.33 13.83 -22.69
CA SER A 29 -22.10 12.38 -22.52
C SER A 29 -20.98 12.11 -21.51
N PHE A 30 -19.89 12.86 -21.54
CA PHE A 30 -18.79 12.76 -20.59
C PHE A 30 -19.25 13.11 -19.17
N VAL A 31 -20.02 14.17 -18.99
CA VAL A 31 -20.58 14.57 -17.69
C VAL A 31 -21.57 13.50 -17.17
N VAL A 32 -22.42 12.95 -18.03
CA VAL A 32 -23.35 11.88 -17.65
C VAL A 32 -22.60 10.62 -17.26
N VAL A 33 -21.58 10.22 -18.02
CA VAL A 33 -20.73 9.06 -17.69
C VAL A 33 -19.96 9.33 -16.39
N ALA A 34 -19.40 10.54 -16.20
CA ALA A 34 -18.74 10.93 -14.97
C ALA A 34 -19.71 10.92 -13.77
N LEU A 35 -20.94 11.44 -13.92
CA LEU A 35 -21.97 11.39 -12.89
C LEU A 35 -22.49 9.97 -12.60
N MET A 36 -22.54 9.10 -13.61
CA MET A 36 -22.85 7.68 -13.42
C MET A 36 -21.70 6.92 -12.78
N ALA A 37 -20.45 7.28 -13.10
CA ALA A 37 -19.26 6.73 -12.49
C ALA A 37 -19.02 7.22 -11.05
N THR A 38 -19.56 8.38 -10.67
CA THR A 38 -19.58 8.88 -9.28
C THR A 38 -20.74 8.31 -8.46
N GLY A 39 -21.44 7.27 -8.94
CA GLY A 39 -22.19 6.38 -8.07
C GLY A 39 -21.22 5.93 -6.99
N HIS A 40 -21.36 6.48 -5.79
CA HIS A 40 -20.51 6.23 -4.64
C HIS A 40 -20.46 4.73 -4.42
N ALA A 41 -19.37 4.09 -4.84
CA ALA A 41 -18.99 2.81 -4.26
C ALA A 41 -18.81 3.10 -2.77
N ARG A 42 -19.84 2.79 -1.98
CA ARG A 42 -19.71 2.85 -0.54
C ARG A 42 -18.65 1.85 -0.16
N ALA A 43 -17.78 2.22 0.75
CA ALA A 43 -16.80 1.29 1.33
C ALA A 43 -17.48 0.01 1.85
N ASP A 44 -18.78 0.07 2.14
CA ASP A 44 -19.63 -1.04 2.55
C ASP A 44 -19.93 -2.07 1.42
N ASP A 45 -19.73 -1.69 0.14
CA ASP A 45 -19.96 -2.58 -1.02
C ASP A 45 -18.69 -3.29 -1.51
N ALA A 46 -17.54 -3.04 -0.88
CA ALA A 46 -16.30 -3.75 -1.23
C ALA A 46 -16.42 -5.24 -0.83
N PRO A 47 -15.93 -6.17 -1.68
CA PRO A 47 -15.98 -7.58 -1.36
C PRO A 47 -15.33 -7.85 0.01
N ALA A 48 -15.95 -8.70 0.82
CA ALA A 48 -15.36 -9.15 2.08
C ALA A 48 -14.04 -9.87 1.80
N CYS A 49 -13.04 -9.64 2.65
CA CYS A 49 -11.83 -10.45 2.62
C CYS A 49 -12.15 -11.86 3.15
N THR A 50 -11.70 -12.88 2.44
CA THR A 50 -12.09 -14.29 2.69
C THR A 50 -10.96 -15.14 3.23
N GLY A 51 -9.83 -14.55 3.60
CA GLY A 51 -8.69 -15.28 4.16
C GLY A 51 -9.00 -15.96 5.49
N ALA A 52 -8.32 -17.06 5.76
CA ALA A 52 -8.40 -17.81 7.01
C ALA A 52 -7.23 -17.47 7.95
N ASP A 53 -7.42 -17.67 9.26
CA ASP A 53 -6.34 -17.57 10.25
C ASP A 53 -5.39 -18.77 10.12
N LEU A 54 -4.22 -18.56 9.52
CA LEU A 54 -3.19 -19.60 9.34
C LEU A 54 -2.69 -20.15 10.67
N LEU A 55 -2.59 -19.33 11.71
CA LEU A 55 -2.11 -19.78 13.03
C LEU A 55 -3.13 -20.69 13.71
N ALA A 56 -4.41 -20.45 13.53
CA ALA A 56 -5.44 -21.36 14.01
C ALA A 56 -5.37 -22.72 13.31
N GLY A 57 -5.07 -22.73 12.01
CA GLY A 57 -4.83 -23.94 11.23
C GLY A 57 -3.55 -24.67 11.68
N LEU A 58 -2.43 -23.96 11.79
CA LEU A 58 -1.13 -24.53 12.20
C LEU A 58 -1.17 -25.15 13.60
N ARG A 59 -1.91 -24.52 14.54
CA ARG A 59 -2.05 -25.07 15.88
C ARG A 59 -2.61 -26.50 15.91
N GLN A 60 -3.37 -26.89 14.89
CA GLN A 60 -3.96 -28.22 14.76
C GLN A 60 -3.12 -29.15 13.89
N SER A 61 -2.61 -28.64 12.77
CA SER A 61 -1.92 -29.44 11.74
C SER A 61 -0.43 -29.63 12.02
N ASP A 62 0.23 -28.60 12.58
CA ASP A 62 1.65 -28.62 12.95
C ASP A 62 1.88 -27.82 14.25
N PRO A 63 1.55 -28.42 15.42
CA PRO A 63 1.74 -27.77 16.72
C PRO A 63 3.19 -27.36 16.99
N ALA A 64 4.17 -28.12 16.46
CA ALA A 64 5.59 -27.83 16.69
C ALA A 64 6.01 -26.53 15.98
N LEU A 65 5.55 -26.33 14.74
CA LEU A 65 5.76 -25.07 14.01
C LEU A 65 5.07 -23.90 14.70
N PHE A 66 3.82 -24.09 15.14
CA PHE A 66 3.08 -23.07 15.91
C PHE A 66 3.82 -22.65 17.19
N ASP A 67 4.32 -23.63 17.96
CA ASP A 67 5.05 -23.39 19.20
C ASP A 67 6.38 -22.66 18.95
N ARG A 68 7.07 -22.96 17.85
CA ARG A 68 8.28 -22.24 17.40
C ARG A 68 7.96 -20.77 17.11
N ILE A 69 6.98 -20.51 16.24
CA ILE A 69 6.52 -19.14 15.91
C ILE A 69 6.22 -18.36 17.19
N ARG A 70 5.53 -19.00 18.12
CA ARG A 70 5.17 -18.37 19.38
C ARG A 70 6.36 -18.08 20.27
N ALA A 71 7.31 -19.02 20.35
CA ALA A 71 8.53 -18.84 21.15
C ALA A 71 9.39 -17.69 20.62
N GLU A 72 9.54 -17.57 19.30
CA GLU A 72 10.25 -16.47 18.65
C GLU A 72 9.53 -15.12 18.89
N ALA A 73 8.20 -15.09 18.77
CA ALA A 73 7.40 -13.90 19.07
C ALA A 73 7.51 -13.47 20.53
N ASP A 74 7.53 -14.43 21.47
CA ASP A 74 7.67 -14.14 22.92
C ASP A 74 9.08 -13.63 23.27
N ALA A 75 10.09 -13.94 22.44
CA ALA A 75 11.45 -13.41 22.55
C ALA A 75 11.60 -12.00 21.95
N THR A 76 10.67 -11.55 21.12
CA THR A 76 10.70 -10.23 20.50
C THR A 76 10.40 -9.14 21.53
N PRO A 77 11.33 -8.19 21.78
CA PRO A 77 11.08 -7.09 22.70
C PRO A 77 9.88 -6.26 22.26
N ASN A 78 8.96 -5.98 23.18
CA ASN A 78 7.75 -5.19 22.93
C ASN A 78 6.85 -5.75 21.79
N GLY A 79 6.93 -7.05 21.49
CA GLY A 79 6.14 -7.73 20.46
C GLY A 79 4.64 -7.84 20.77
N LYS A 80 4.17 -7.31 21.93
CA LYS A 80 2.77 -7.31 22.36
C LYS A 80 2.30 -5.89 22.70
N GLY A 81 1.13 -5.53 22.20
CA GLY A 81 0.53 -4.21 22.35
C GLY A 81 0.66 -3.36 21.11
N LEU A 82 -0.21 -2.37 20.97
CA LEU A 82 -0.21 -1.39 19.86
C LEU A 82 -0.02 0.04 20.35
N LEU A 83 -0.27 0.31 21.63
CA LEU A 83 -0.19 1.65 22.20
C LEU A 83 0.71 1.64 23.44
N TRP A 84 1.72 2.51 23.42
CA TRP A 84 2.62 2.75 24.55
C TRP A 84 2.53 4.20 24.99
N LYS A 85 2.45 4.42 26.29
CA LYS A 85 2.57 5.74 26.89
C LYS A 85 4.03 6.00 27.27
N VAL A 86 4.56 7.13 26.80
CA VAL A 86 5.91 7.59 27.10
C VAL A 86 5.81 8.74 28.09
N GLU A 87 6.41 8.58 29.27
CA GLU A 87 6.34 9.57 30.33
C GLU A 87 7.74 10.04 30.74
N LYS A 88 7.88 11.36 30.93
CA LYS A 88 9.05 11.99 31.48
C LYS A 88 8.62 13.02 32.54
N ALA A 89 9.31 13.01 33.68
CA ALA A 89 8.98 13.91 34.77
C ALA A 89 8.96 15.39 34.31
N GLY A 90 7.89 16.10 34.63
CA GLY A 90 7.70 17.50 34.30
C GLY A 90 7.29 17.78 32.85
N GLN A 91 6.98 16.75 32.05
CA GLN A 91 6.49 16.87 30.68
C GLN A 91 5.13 16.19 30.54
N ALA A 92 4.30 16.68 29.63
CA ALA A 92 3.10 15.99 29.22
C ALA A 92 3.45 14.62 28.59
N PRO A 93 2.63 13.59 28.78
CA PRO A 93 2.89 12.28 28.19
C PRO A 93 2.81 12.35 26.66
N SER A 94 3.60 11.52 26.00
CA SER A 94 3.47 11.19 24.59
C SER A 94 2.99 9.75 24.42
N PHE A 95 2.50 9.43 23.24
CA PHE A 95 2.00 8.09 22.92
C PHE A 95 2.68 7.61 21.64
N LEU A 96 3.11 6.35 21.64
CA LEU A 96 3.56 5.66 20.44
C LEU A 96 2.48 4.63 20.08
N PHE A 97 1.97 4.71 18.85
CA PHE A 97 0.93 3.84 18.36
C PHE A 97 1.41 3.12 17.09
N GLY A 98 1.41 1.78 17.13
CA GLY A 98 1.76 0.95 15.97
C GLY A 98 0.62 0.92 14.98
N THR A 99 0.92 1.21 13.70
CA THR A 99 -0.05 1.22 12.61
C THR A 99 0.21 0.09 11.62
N MET A 100 -0.79 -0.20 10.80
CA MET A 100 -0.74 -1.15 9.70
C MET A 100 -1.34 -0.49 8.46
N HIS A 101 -0.65 -0.56 7.31
CA HIS A 101 -1.05 0.10 6.07
C HIS A 101 -2.18 -0.62 5.33
N MET A 102 -3.28 -0.90 6.04
CA MET A 102 -4.45 -1.58 5.53
C MET A 102 -5.69 -0.70 5.70
N THR A 103 -6.68 -0.92 4.81
CA THR A 103 -7.98 -0.22 4.86
C THR A 103 -9.07 -1.03 5.56
N ASP A 104 -8.73 -2.22 6.07
CA ASP A 104 -9.69 -3.10 6.74
C ASP A 104 -10.32 -2.37 7.96
N PRO A 105 -11.66 -2.39 8.11
CA PRO A 105 -12.34 -1.73 9.23
C PRO A 105 -11.82 -2.14 10.61
N ARG A 106 -11.32 -3.37 10.77
CA ARG A 106 -10.73 -3.87 12.02
C ARG A 106 -9.38 -3.22 12.33
N VAL A 107 -8.67 -2.76 11.30
CA VAL A 107 -7.38 -2.06 11.41
C VAL A 107 -7.60 -0.56 11.62
N VAL A 108 -8.47 0.06 10.82
CA VAL A 108 -8.67 1.53 10.87
C VAL A 108 -9.53 1.99 12.04
N SER A 109 -10.16 1.07 12.77
CA SER A 109 -10.93 1.38 13.97
C SER A 109 -10.02 1.43 15.19
N LEU A 110 -9.82 2.61 15.76
CA LEU A 110 -9.02 2.78 16.97
C LEU A 110 -9.66 2.11 18.18
N THR A 111 -8.83 1.49 19.00
CA THR A 111 -9.27 1.08 20.35
C THR A 111 -9.66 2.32 21.18
N PRO A 112 -10.52 2.18 22.22
CA PRO A 112 -10.88 3.31 23.07
C PRO A 112 -9.67 4.05 23.63
N ALA A 113 -8.62 3.32 24.05
CA ALA A 113 -7.40 3.91 24.59
C ALA A 113 -6.60 4.69 23.51
N ALA A 114 -6.48 4.13 22.29
CA ALA A 114 -5.80 4.81 21.19
C ALA A 114 -6.59 6.06 20.73
N LYS A 115 -7.92 5.97 20.71
CA LYS A 115 -8.77 7.12 20.42
C LYS A 115 -8.61 8.21 21.46
N GLN A 116 -8.62 7.86 22.75
CA GLN A 116 -8.40 8.83 23.82
C GLN A 116 -7.04 9.50 23.69
N ALA A 117 -5.96 8.73 23.48
CA ALA A 117 -4.61 9.27 23.27
C ALA A 117 -4.57 10.23 22.08
N PHE A 118 -5.22 9.85 20.96
CA PHE A 118 -5.34 10.71 19.79
C PHE A 118 -6.11 12.01 20.10
N ASP A 119 -7.25 11.92 20.80
CA ASP A 119 -8.09 13.08 21.12
C ASP A 119 -7.34 14.09 22.03
N GLU A 120 -6.56 13.58 22.99
CA GLU A 120 -5.76 14.39 23.94
C GLU A 120 -4.50 14.99 23.29
N ALA A 121 -3.95 14.39 22.23
CA ALA A 121 -2.73 14.87 21.59
C ALA A 121 -2.95 16.21 20.88
N GLY A 122 -2.07 17.17 21.11
CA GLY A 122 -2.03 18.44 20.37
C GLY A 122 -1.30 18.33 19.03
N THR A 123 -0.35 17.41 18.96
CA THR A 123 0.46 17.11 17.77
C THR A 123 0.34 15.64 17.42
N VAL A 124 0.16 15.35 16.14
CA VAL A 124 0.24 14.00 15.59
C VAL A 124 1.48 13.93 14.71
N VAL A 125 2.31 12.93 14.94
CA VAL A 125 3.55 12.70 14.18
C VAL A 125 3.39 11.40 13.42
N ILE A 126 3.63 11.42 12.11
CA ILE A 126 3.57 10.26 11.23
C ILE A 126 4.90 10.07 10.50
N GLU A 127 5.10 8.92 9.85
CA GLU A 127 6.34 8.70 9.10
C GLU A 127 6.57 9.79 8.05
N THR A 128 5.59 10.08 7.20
CA THR A 128 5.71 11.17 6.21
C THR A 128 4.39 11.88 5.95
N THR A 129 4.40 13.21 6.01
CA THR A 129 3.24 14.04 5.64
C THR A 129 3.07 14.18 4.13
N GLU A 130 4.08 13.81 3.34
CA GLU A 130 4.03 13.86 1.87
C GLU A 130 3.01 12.87 1.28
N ILE A 131 2.66 11.82 2.03
CA ILE A 131 1.64 10.82 1.66
C ILE A 131 0.25 11.46 1.43
N LEU A 132 -0.01 12.64 2.01
CA LEU A 132 -1.26 13.38 1.86
C LEU A 132 -1.27 14.29 0.62
N ASP A 133 -0.17 14.35 -0.12
CA ASP A 133 0.00 15.22 -1.28
C ASP A 133 0.49 14.39 -2.47
N GLN A 134 -0.45 14.00 -3.32
CA GLN A 134 -0.15 13.20 -4.51
C GLN A 134 0.88 13.87 -5.43
N SER A 135 0.91 15.21 -5.47
CA SER A 135 1.87 15.95 -6.30
C SER A 135 3.29 15.84 -5.75
N LYS A 136 3.46 15.90 -4.43
CA LYS A 136 4.76 15.68 -3.78
C LYS A 136 5.25 14.25 -3.94
N MET A 137 4.36 13.28 -3.78
CA MET A 137 4.68 11.86 -4.00
C MET A 137 5.15 11.63 -5.44
N MET A 138 4.42 12.13 -6.42
CA MET A 138 4.81 12.03 -7.82
C MET A 138 6.14 12.75 -8.10
N ALA A 139 6.35 13.94 -7.53
CA ALA A 139 7.59 14.68 -7.67
C ALA A 139 8.79 13.93 -7.06
N ALA A 140 8.62 13.22 -5.94
CA ALA A 140 9.67 12.39 -5.35
C ALA A 140 10.06 11.24 -6.29
N ILE A 141 9.09 10.52 -6.84
CA ILE A 141 9.31 9.44 -7.82
C ILE A 141 10.00 9.98 -9.08
N MET A 142 9.57 11.13 -9.59
CA MET A 142 10.12 11.72 -10.83
C MET A 142 11.53 12.27 -10.68
N ARG A 143 11.97 12.61 -9.46
CA ARG A 143 13.35 13.09 -9.20
C ARG A 143 14.37 11.96 -9.23
N GLU A 144 14.00 10.77 -8.79
CA GLU A 144 14.86 9.61 -8.67
C GLU A 144 14.14 8.38 -9.25
N PRO A 145 13.84 8.39 -10.58
CA PRO A 145 13.05 7.33 -11.20
C PRO A 145 13.72 5.95 -11.11
N GLU A 146 15.04 5.90 -11.00
CA GLU A 146 15.82 4.68 -10.82
C GLU A 146 15.53 3.95 -9.52
N LEU A 147 14.91 4.59 -8.54
CA LEU A 147 14.47 3.92 -7.31
C LEU A 147 13.29 2.97 -7.57
N THR A 148 12.40 3.34 -8.48
CA THR A 148 11.12 2.62 -8.73
C THR A 148 11.09 1.91 -10.08
N MET A 149 11.95 2.31 -11.02
CA MET A 149 11.96 1.82 -12.40
C MET A 149 13.38 1.48 -12.88
N PHE A 150 13.48 0.59 -13.85
CA PHE A 150 14.70 0.38 -14.63
C PHE A 150 14.82 1.49 -15.67
N THR A 151 15.89 2.28 -15.60
CA THR A 151 16.16 3.43 -16.51
C THR A 151 17.07 3.07 -17.67
N ASP A 152 17.61 1.85 -17.70
CA ASP A 152 18.39 1.23 -18.76
C ASP A 152 17.54 0.29 -19.63
N ASP A 153 18.15 -0.58 -20.42
CA ASP A 153 17.45 -1.57 -21.26
C ASP A 153 16.89 -2.76 -20.47
N THR A 154 17.18 -2.86 -19.16
CA THR A 154 16.66 -3.93 -18.29
C THR A 154 15.13 -3.85 -18.21
N THR A 155 14.50 -5.01 -18.20
CA THR A 155 13.07 -5.15 -17.92
C THR A 155 12.87 -6.18 -16.83
N LEU A 156 11.75 -6.08 -16.09
CA LEU A 156 11.42 -7.06 -15.07
C LEU A 156 11.46 -8.49 -15.62
N MET A 157 10.86 -8.71 -16.79
CA MET A 157 10.81 -10.04 -17.41
C MET A 157 12.18 -10.55 -17.86
N SER A 158 13.14 -9.67 -18.17
CA SER A 158 14.50 -10.08 -18.58
C SER A 158 15.34 -10.63 -17.40
N LEU A 159 14.88 -10.45 -16.18
CA LEU A 159 15.53 -10.90 -14.95
C LEU A 159 14.95 -12.22 -14.41
N LEU A 160 13.83 -12.68 -14.97
CA LEU A 160 13.14 -13.89 -14.54
C LEU A 160 13.60 -15.11 -15.33
N SER A 161 13.54 -16.26 -14.70
CA SER A 161 13.60 -17.55 -15.41
C SER A 161 12.38 -17.68 -16.35
N PRO A 162 12.43 -18.54 -17.38
CA PRO A 162 11.26 -18.79 -18.22
C PRO A 162 10.02 -19.23 -17.42
N GLN A 163 10.23 -20.03 -16.38
CA GLN A 163 9.16 -20.51 -15.51
C GLN A 163 8.56 -19.37 -14.67
N ASP A 164 9.38 -18.52 -14.08
CA ASP A 164 8.93 -17.38 -13.28
C ASP A 164 8.29 -16.29 -14.16
N THR A 165 8.76 -16.13 -15.40
CA THR A 165 8.12 -15.26 -16.40
C THR A 165 6.68 -15.67 -16.65
N GLU A 166 6.41 -16.97 -16.82
CA GLU A 166 5.05 -17.49 -17.00
C GLU A 166 4.19 -17.25 -15.75
N LEU A 167 4.74 -17.49 -14.55
CA LEU A 167 4.07 -17.23 -13.28
C LEU A 167 3.67 -15.76 -13.14
N VAL A 168 4.61 -14.85 -13.37
CA VAL A 168 4.37 -13.40 -13.30
C VAL A 168 3.36 -12.96 -14.35
N ALA A 169 3.49 -13.43 -15.60
CA ALA A 169 2.56 -13.09 -16.67
C ALA A 169 1.13 -13.54 -16.35
N LYS A 170 0.96 -14.77 -15.85
CA LYS A 170 -0.35 -15.30 -15.41
C LYS A 170 -0.96 -14.49 -14.26
N ALA A 171 -0.14 -14.10 -13.29
CA ALA A 171 -0.60 -13.31 -12.16
C ALA A 171 -1.02 -11.88 -12.55
N LEU A 172 -0.33 -11.28 -13.52
CA LEU A 172 -0.69 -9.99 -14.10
C LEU A 172 -1.98 -10.08 -14.91
N ASP A 173 -2.12 -11.12 -15.74
CA ASP A 173 -3.32 -11.37 -16.55
C ASP A 173 -4.57 -11.52 -15.66
N ALA A 174 -4.46 -12.31 -14.59
CA ALA A 174 -5.54 -12.50 -13.61
C ALA A 174 -6.00 -11.18 -12.95
N ARG A 175 -5.16 -10.15 -12.96
CA ARG A 175 -5.44 -8.81 -12.44
C ARG A 175 -5.75 -7.78 -13.51
N GLY A 176 -5.79 -8.19 -14.79
CA GLY A 176 -6.00 -7.30 -15.92
C GLY A 176 -4.85 -6.29 -16.12
N ILE A 177 -3.63 -6.61 -15.68
CA ILE A 177 -2.45 -5.74 -15.81
C ILE A 177 -1.64 -6.18 -17.03
N PRO A 178 -1.56 -5.37 -18.10
CA PRO A 178 -0.72 -5.71 -19.25
C PRO A 178 0.76 -5.79 -18.85
N PRO A 179 1.50 -6.88 -19.16
CA PRO A 179 2.92 -7.01 -18.80
C PRO A 179 3.79 -5.85 -19.28
N ALA A 180 3.47 -5.25 -20.43
CA ALA A 180 4.19 -4.09 -20.97
C ALA A 180 4.09 -2.85 -20.07
N SER A 181 2.99 -2.68 -19.33
CA SER A 181 2.79 -1.52 -18.43
C SER A 181 3.69 -1.55 -17.19
N VAL A 182 4.16 -2.73 -16.79
CA VAL A 182 5.02 -2.95 -15.63
C VAL A 182 6.44 -3.38 -16.00
N ALA A 183 6.76 -3.44 -17.31
CA ALA A 183 8.03 -3.98 -17.81
C ALA A 183 9.26 -3.26 -17.23
N LYS A 184 9.17 -1.96 -17.00
CA LYS A 184 10.25 -1.13 -16.41
C LYS A 184 10.16 -0.99 -14.88
N MET A 185 9.15 -1.53 -14.25
CA MET A 185 8.94 -1.41 -12.82
C MET A 185 9.94 -2.26 -12.04
N LYS A 186 10.48 -1.74 -10.94
CA LYS A 186 11.29 -2.52 -10.01
C LYS A 186 10.44 -3.62 -9.36
N PRO A 187 10.99 -4.81 -9.07
CA PRO A 187 10.20 -5.95 -8.59
C PRO A 187 9.45 -5.65 -7.28
N TRP A 188 10.05 -4.90 -6.36
CA TRP A 188 9.39 -4.54 -5.11
C TRP A 188 8.15 -3.66 -5.29
N MET A 189 8.11 -2.82 -6.34
CA MET A 189 6.92 -2.05 -6.69
C MET A 189 5.78 -2.96 -7.14
N LEU A 190 6.11 -3.97 -7.95
CA LEU A 190 5.11 -4.95 -8.38
C LEU A 190 4.65 -5.84 -7.23
N SER A 191 5.58 -6.29 -6.36
CA SER A 191 5.24 -7.07 -5.15
C SER A 191 4.20 -6.34 -4.30
N ALA A 192 4.37 -5.04 -4.06
CA ALA A 192 3.41 -4.24 -3.30
C ALA A 192 2.01 -4.22 -3.92
N MET A 193 1.90 -4.34 -5.27
CA MET A 193 0.62 -4.39 -5.96
C MET A 193 -0.02 -5.78 -5.92
N VAL A 194 0.79 -6.84 -6.07
CA VAL A 194 0.27 -8.21 -6.21
C VAL A 194 0.07 -8.93 -4.88
N ALA A 195 0.70 -8.45 -3.80
CA ALA A 195 0.54 -9.00 -2.45
C ALA A 195 -0.80 -8.65 -1.79
N LEU A 196 -1.51 -7.64 -2.29
CA LEU A 196 -2.77 -7.22 -1.67
C LEU A 196 -3.95 -8.08 -2.16
N PRO A 197 -4.82 -8.52 -1.24
CA PRO A 197 -6.10 -9.16 -1.57
C PRO A 197 -6.97 -8.27 -2.46
N ALA A 198 -7.81 -8.90 -3.28
CA ALA A 198 -8.75 -8.18 -4.16
C ALA A 198 -9.69 -7.26 -3.38
N CYS A 199 -10.13 -7.67 -2.19
CA CYS A 199 -10.96 -6.89 -1.28
C CYS A 199 -10.26 -5.60 -0.82
N GLU A 200 -8.98 -5.67 -0.50
CA GLU A 200 -8.17 -4.52 -0.09
C GLU A 200 -7.94 -3.56 -1.26
N LEU A 201 -7.62 -4.11 -2.44
CA LEU A 201 -7.49 -3.33 -3.67
C LEU A 201 -8.78 -2.60 -4.02
N ALA A 202 -9.94 -3.27 -3.87
CA ALA A 202 -11.24 -2.67 -4.13
C ALA A 202 -11.54 -1.52 -3.14
N ARG A 203 -11.25 -1.69 -1.85
CA ARG A 203 -11.41 -0.62 -0.85
C ARG A 203 -10.50 0.57 -1.15
N LYS A 204 -9.23 0.33 -1.48
CA LYS A 204 -8.30 1.40 -1.88
C LYS A 204 -8.75 2.13 -3.14
N ALA A 205 -9.22 1.39 -4.15
CA ALA A 205 -9.79 1.98 -5.36
C ALA A 205 -11.07 2.79 -5.08
N GLY A 206 -11.86 2.40 -4.07
CA GLY A 206 -13.00 3.15 -3.55
C GLY A 206 -12.62 4.37 -2.69
N GLY A 207 -11.33 4.65 -2.50
CA GLY A 207 -10.83 5.80 -1.74
C GLY A 207 -10.76 5.58 -0.22
N ALA A 208 -10.90 4.33 0.26
CA ALA A 208 -10.71 4.05 1.68
C ALA A 208 -9.25 4.32 2.09
N PRO A 209 -8.99 5.14 3.12
CA PRO A 209 -7.65 5.42 3.58
C PRO A 209 -7.08 4.24 4.38
N VAL A 210 -5.79 4.02 4.31
CA VAL A 210 -5.07 3.21 5.31
C VAL A 210 -4.99 3.96 6.63
N LEU A 211 -4.71 3.25 7.71
CA LEU A 211 -4.76 3.82 9.08
C LEU A 211 -3.92 5.08 9.23
N ASP A 212 -2.72 5.12 8.68
CA ASP A 212 -1.80 6.28 8.76
C ASP A 212 -2.38 7.53 8.09
N ILE A 213 -2.92 7.35 6.87
CA ILE A 213 -3.58 8.44 6.14
C ILE A 213 -4.80 8.91 6.92
N LYS A 214 -5.62 7.98 7.42
CA LYS A 214 -6.80 8.31 8.22
C LYS A 214 -6.44 9.14 9.45
N LEU A 215 -5.43 8.74 10.23
CA LEU A 215 -4.97 9.47 11.41
C LEU A 215 -4.48 10.88 11.05
N ALA A 216 -3.75 11.01 9.93
CA ALA A 216 -3.28 12.31 9.46
C ALA A 216 -4.41 13.22 8.99
N GLU A 217 -5.42 12.68 8.29
CA GLU A 217 -6.61 13.43 7.88
C GLU A 217 -7.47 13.83 9.08
N ASP A 218 -7.69 12.93 10.02
CA ASP A 218 -8.41 13.20 11.27
C ASP A 218 -7.69 14.28 12.10
N ALA A 219 -6.35 14.25 12.16
CA ALA A 219 -5.55 15.28 12.83
C ALA A 219 -5.73 16.66 12.20
N LYS A 220 -5.68 16.74 10.86
CA LYS A 220 -5.95 18.00 10.13
C LYS A 220 -7.37 18.51 10.36
N ALA A 221 -8.35 17.61 10.29
CA ALA A 221 -9.76 17.95 10.52
C ALA A 221 -10.01 18.46 11.94
N ALA A 222 -9.28 17.92 12.93
CA ALA A 222 -9.32 18.34 14.34
C ALA A 222 -8.46 19.59 14.63
N GLY A 223 -7.78 20.17 13.65
CA GLY A 223 -6.90 21.34 13.83
C GLY A 223 -5.65 21.07 14.64
N LYS A 224 -5.21 19.81 14.73
CA LYS A 224 -3.97 19.43 15.41
C LYS A 224 -2.75 19.76 14.55
N SER A 225 -1.58 19.94 15.21
CA SER A 225 -0.31 19.97 14.49
C SER A 225 -0.03 18.59 13.88
N LEU A 226 0.46 18.58 12.63
CA LEU A 226 0.82 17.36 11.93
C LEU A 226 2.26 17.46 11.43
N GLU A 227 3.11 16.53 11.85
CA GLU A 227 4.53 16.49 11.54
C GLU A 227 4.91 15.16 10.92
N GLY A 228 5.99 15.15 10.11
CA GLY A 228 6.55 13.97 9.47
C GLY A 228 7.99 13.75 9.89
N LEU A 229 8.39 12.49 10.04
CA LEU A 229 9.73 12.10 10.48
C LEU A 229 10.67 11.81 9.32
N GLU A 230 10.16 11.56 8.11
CA GLU A 230 10.97 11.27 6.93
C GLU A 230 10.26 11.73 5.65
N THR A 231 10.94 11.68 4.53
CA THR A 231 10.37 11.95 3.21
C THR A 231 9.99 10.65 2.50
N ILE A 232 9.13 10.74 1.48
CA ILE A 232 8.87 9.60 0.57
C ILE A 232 10.15 9.12 -0.08
N ALA A 233 11.04 10.04 -0.46
CA ALA A 233 12.34 9.69 -1.04
C ALA A 233 13.20 8.86 -0.08
N ASP A 234 13.20 9.14 1.23
CA ASP A 234 13.91 8.35 2.24
C ASP A 234 13.37 6.90 2.27
N GLN A 235 12.05 6.71 2.24
CA GLN A 235 11.41 5.39 2.20
C GLN A 235 11.76 4.63 0.91
N LEU A 236 11.67 5.30 -0.24
CA LEU A 236 11.99 4.69 -1.54
C LEU A 236 13.47 4.27 -1.61
N ARG A 237 14.40 5.10 -1.10
CA ARG A 237 15.83 4.76 -1.05
C ARG A 237 16.11 3.59 -0.12
N ALA A 238 15.47 3.53 1.05
CA ALA A 238 15.60 2.40 1.96
C ALA A 238 15.18 1.10 1.25
N MET A 239 14.02 1.08 0.59
CA MET A 239 13.56 -0.09 -0.16
C MET A 239 14.51 -0.43 -1.32
N ALA A 240 14.92 0.56 -2.11
CA ALA A 240 15.79 0.37 -3.27
C ALA A 240 17.23 -0.04 -2.88
N SER A 241 17.66 0.15 -1.63
CA SER A 241 18.99 -0.24 -1.15
C SER A 241 19.13 -1.75 -0.92
N LEU A 242 18.02 -2.47 -0.81
CA LEU A 242 18.05 -3.93 -0.70
C LEU A 242 18.47 -4.56 -2.04
N PRO A 243 19.14 -5.74 -2.01
CA PRO A 243 19.59 -6.40 -3.22
C PRO A 243 18.44 -6.68 -4.20
N LEU A 244 18.71 -6.51 -5.49
CA LEU A 244 17.71 -6.79 -6.54
C LEU A 244 17.26 -8.26 -6.51
N SER A 245 18.17 -9.21 -6.22
CA SER A 245 17.85 -10.64 -6.04
C SER A 245 16.80 -10.83 -4.94
N PHE A 246 16.97 -10.19 -3.78
CA PHE A 246 16.00 -10.25 -2.69
C PHE A 246 14.60 -9.82 -3.15
N HIS A 247 14.52 -8.75 -3.93
CA HIS A 247 13.23 -8.27 -4.45
C HIS A 247 12.64 -9.19 -5.52
N MET A 248 13.49 -9.83 -6.33
CA MET A 248 13.04 -10.81 -7.34
C MET A 248 12.49 -12.07 -6.67
N ASP A 249 13.23 -12.61 -5.70
CA ASP A 249 12.82 -13.79 -4.95
C ASP A 249 11.52 -13.51 -4.18
N GLY A 250 11.43 -12.37 -3.49
CA GLY A 250 10.23 -11.94 -2.79
C GLY A 250 9.00 -11.78 -3.71
N LEU A 251 9.16 -11.27 -4.93
CA LEU A 251 8.09 -11.21 -5.92
C LEU A 251 7.61 -12.62 -6.31
N VAL A 252 8.54 -13.49 -6.67
CA VAL A 252 8.22 -14.85 -7.12
C VAL A 252 7.55 -15.65 -6.01
N GLU A 253 8.08 -15.61 -4.79
CA GLU A 253 7.50 -16.31 -3.64
C GLU A 253 6.11 -15.78 -3.27
N THR A 254 5.92 -14.45 -3.30
CA THR A 254 4.59 -13.85 -3.11
C THR A 254 3.58 -14.39 -4.13
N LEU A 255 3.98 -14.53 -5.39
CA LEU A 255 3.10 -15.03 -6.44
C LEU A 255 2.84 -16.53 -6.33
N LYS A 256 3.82 -17.32 -5.85
CA LYS A 256 3.63 -18.75 -5.57
C LYS A 256 2.62 -19.02 -4.46
N LEU A 257 2.47 -18.12 -3.51
CA LEU A 257 1.43 -18.23 -2.49
C LEU A 257 0.02 -18.17 -3.09
N GLY A 258 -0.18 -17.42 -4.18
CA GLY A 258 -1.49 -17.32 -4.82
C GLY A 258 -2.59 -16.90 -3.84
N GLU A 259 -3.68 -17.68 -3.76
CA GLU A 259 -4.81 -17.43 -2.86
C GLU A 259 -4.44 -17.52 -1.36
N ARG A 260 -3.37 -18.23 -1.01
CA ARG A 260 -2.88 -18.27 0.38
C ARG A 260 -2.39 -16.92 0.87
N MET A 261 -2.14 -15.94 -0.02
CA MET A 261 -1.82 -14.58 0.38
C MET A 261 -3.00 -13.92 1.13
N ASP A 262 -4.24 -14.26 0.77
CA ASP A 262 -5.42 -13.77 1.49
C ASP A 262 -5.42 -14.28 2.94
N ASP A 263 -5.00 -15.54 3.17
CA ASP A 263 -4.86 -16.11 4.51
C ASP A 263 -3.73 -15.43 5.31
N VAL A 264 -2.61 -15.12 4.66
CA VAL A 264 -1.50 -14.36 5.29
C VAL A 264 -1.99 -13.01 5.75
N VAL A 265 -2.64 -12.26 4.87
CA VAL A 265 -3.15 -10.91 5.20
C VAL A 265 -4.23 -10.97 6.28
N GLU A 266 -5.15 -11.93 6.20
CA GLU A 266 -6.17 -12.13 7.26
C GLU A 266 -5.54 -12.42 8.61
N THR A 267 -4.53 -13.30 8.64
CA THR A 267 -3.79 -13.62 9.88
C THR A 267 -3.08 -12.39 10.43
N MET A 268 -2.46 -11.56 9.59
CA MET A 268 -1.83 -10.30 10.02
C MET A 268 -2.86 -9.34 10.64
N ILE A 269 -4.04 -9.21 10.05
CA ILE A 269 -5.13 -8.36 10.58
C ILE A 269 -5.59 -8.88 11.95
N ILE A 270 -5.72 -10.19 12.09
CA ILE A 270 -6.10 -10.82 13.37
C ILE A 270 -5.02 -10.58 14.43
N LEU A 271 -3.75 -10.78 14.10
CA LEU A 271 -2.62 -10.54 15.01
C LEU A 271 -2.54 -9.07 15.43
N TYR A 272 -2.71 -8.16 14.47
CA TYR A 272 -2.78 -6.73 14.74
C TYR A 272 -3.92 -6.40 15.71
N GLY A 273 -5.14 -6.87 15.45
CA GLY A 273 -6.29 -6.66 16.32
C GLY A 273 -6.12 -7.20 17.75
N ARG A 274 -5.28 -8.24 17.92
CA ARG A 274 -4.90 -8.80 19.23
C ARG A 274 -3.71 -8.10 19.89
N GLY A 275 -3.02 -7.22 19.14
CA GLY A 275 -1.77 -6.62 19.58
C GLY A 275 -0.62 -7.62 19.68
N GLU A 276 -0.67 -8.72 18.92
CA GLU A 276 0.34 -9.79 18.89
C GLU A 276 1.29 -9.59 17.69
N THR A 277 1.74 -8.36 17.46
CA THR A 277 2.53 -7.99 16.26
C THR A 277 3.90 -8.66 16.18
N GLY A 278 4.45 -9.09 17.33
CA GLY A 278 5.68 -9.88 17.37
C GLY A 278 5.59 -11.24 16.67
N MET A 279 4.37 -11.75 16.41
CA MET A 279 4.18 -13.00 15.66
C MET A 279 4.26 -12.82 14.14
N ILE A 280 4.25 -11.59 13.61
CA ILE A 280 4.16 -11.34 12.16
C ILE A 280 5.42 -11.85 11.44
N TRP A 281 6.61 -11.47 11.93
CA TRP A 281 7.87 -11.91 11.30
C TRP A 281 8.10 -13.42 11.39
N PRO A 282 7.98 -14.07 12.56
CA PRO A 282 8.06 -15.51 12.66
C PRO A 282 7.03 -16.25 11.78
N LEU A 283 5.83 -15.67 11.59
CA LEU A 283 4.85 -16.22 10.66
C LEU A 283 5.34 -16.12 9.21
N PHE A 284 5.87 -14.97 8.79
CA PHE A 284 6.40 -14.81 7.43
C PHE A 284 7.53 -15.79 7.15
N ASP A 285 8.46 -15.92 8.08
CA ASP A 285 9.56 -16.87 7.97
C ASP A 285 9.07 -18.32 7.82
N ALA A 286 7.97 -18.65 8.49
CA ALA A 286 7.37 -19.98 8.41
C ALA A 286 6.58 -20.26 7.13
N VAL A 287 5.97 -19.24 6.49
CA VAL A 287 5.06 -19.42 5.35
C VAL A 287 5.63 -18.95 4.01
N LEU A 288 6.64 -18.08 4.05
CA LEU A 288 7.39 -17.60 2.88
C LEU A 288 8.77 -18.28 2.89
N PRO A 289 8.94 -19.42 2.22
CA PRO A 289 10.24 -20.06 2.17
C PRO A 289 11.25 -19.09 1.55
N SER A 290 12.22 -18.65 2.35
CA SER A 290 13.37 -17.91 1.87
C SER A 290 14.55 -18.88 1.78
N ASP A 291 15.23 -18.92 0.65
CA ASP A 291 16.45 -19.70 0.46
C ASP A 291 17.66 -19.14 1.26
N GLY A 292 17.42 -18.17 2.17
CA GLY A 292 18.47 -17.58 2.99
C GLY A 292 17.98 -16.86 4.25
N GLU A 293 18.47 -17.27 5.40
CA GLU A 293 18.26 -16.62 6.71
C GLU A 293 18.67 -15.12 6.71
N ASP A 294 19.57 -14.71 5.80
CA ASP A 294 20.12 -13.36 5.74
C ASP A 294 19.16 -12.31 5.13
N GLY A 295 18.21 -12.72 4.29
CA GLY A 295 17.36 -11.78 3.54
C GLY A 295 16.35 -11.03 4.41
N TYR A 296 15.68 -11.73 5.32
CA TYR A 296 14.70 -11.10 6.24
C TYR A 296 15.38 -10.26 7.29
N ALA A 297 16.51 -10.67 7.83
CA ALA A 297 17.29 -9.88 8.77
C ALA A 297 17.77 -8.56 8.13
N ALA A 298 18.22 -8.60 6.88
CA ALA A 298 18.61 -7.40 6.14
C ALA A 298 17.41 -6.48 5.86
N PHE A 299 16.26 -7.05 5.55
CA PHE A 299 15.01 -6.29 5.37
C PHE A 299 14.58 -5.61 6.68
N GLU A 300 14.53 -6.35 7.80
CA GLU A 300 14.17 -5.81 9.11
C GLU A 300 15.13 -4.70 9.55
N GLU A 301 16.42 -4.91 9.39
CA GLU A 301 17.43 -3.87 9.71
C GLU A 301 17.23 -2.63 8.84
N THR A 302 17.06 -2.79 7.51
CA THR A 302 16.97 -1.67 6.57
C THR A 302 15.65 -0.93 6.68
N MET A 303 14.53 -1.66 6.69
CA MET A 303 13.20 -1.07 6.59
C MET A 303 12.60 -0.69 7.94
N ILE A 304 13.08 -1.28 9.03
CA ILE A 304 12.55 -1.03 10.36
C ILE A 304 13.61 -0.39 11.26
N ALA A 305 14.65 -1.13 11.63
CA ALA A 305 15.55 -0.72 12.71
C ALA A 305 16.37 0.52 12.35
N ALA A 306 16.97 0.58 11.15
CA ALA A 306 17.77 1.73 10.70
C ALA A 306 16.92 2.99 10.55
N ARG A 307 15.72 2.87 9.94
CA ARG A 307 14.79 4.00 9.80
C ARG A 307 14.30 4.48 11.17
N ASN A 308 13.91 3.56 12.05
CA ASN A 308 13.45 3.91 13.40
C ASN A 308 14.52 4.69 14.19
N ARG A 309 15.80 4.33 14.07
CA ARG A 309 16.88 5.11 14.71
C ARG A 309 16.93 6.55 14.19
N VAL A 310 16.85 6.73 12.87
CA VAL A 310 16.83 8.07 12.26
C VAL A 310 15.59 8.87 12.67
N MET A 311 14.43 8.24 12.67
CA MET A 311 13.16 8.87 13.06
C MET A 311 13.13 9.23 14.56
N ALA A 312 13.75 8.42 15.42
CA ALA A 312 13.82 8.69 16.86
C ALA A 312 14.76 9.88 17.20
N ASP A 313 15.72 10.20 16.35
CA ASP A 313 16.64 11.33 16.51
C ASP A 313 16.05 12.66 16.02
N ARG A 314 14.95 12.62 15.26
CA ARG A 314 14.23 13.80 14.76
C ARG A 314 13.13 14.26 15.72
#